data_af514ff1ecda95bf237da6dc7e764b8d
#
_entry.id   af514ff1ecda95bf237da6dc7e764b8d
#
_cell.length_a   1.000
_cell.length_b   1.000
_cell.length_c   1.000
_cell.angle_alpha   90.00
_cell.angle_beta   90.00
_cell.angle_gamma   90.00
#
_symmetry.space_group_name_H-M   'P 1'
#
loop_
_entity.id
_entity.type
_entity.pdbx_description
1 polymer ?
#
loop_
_entity_poly.entity_id
_entity_poly.type
_entity_poly.pdbx_seq_one_letter_code
_entity_poly.pdbx_strand_id
1 'polypeptide(L)'
;MLQIDDEQRELQEHLVDDEPLLAQWTFSPEKGNGVFAAALDCWGFGISKFVGIWSAKLGVNKSVLRKFIFDDYAINPATKKLVKCNAAENPNVKPMFATMILDPIWQMYDVCIHQQNPEKAAKMAARGLGVEVTEQLLMQCNA
;
A
#
# COMPACT_ATOMS: atom_id res chain seq x y z
N MET A 1 -1.47 -34.16 27.55
CA MET A 1 -2.79 -33.58 27.51
C MET A 1 -2.73 -32.32 28.38
N LEU A 2 -2.60 -31.13 27.79
CA LEU A 2 -2.51 -29.86 28.52
C LEU A 2 -3.89 -29.57 29.10
N GLN A 3 -3.98 -29.49 30.44
CA GLN A 3 -5.17 -28.96 31.10
C GLN A 3 -5.19 -27.44 30.88
N ILE A 4 -6.21 -26.97 30.21
CA ILE A 4 -6.51 -25.53 30.06
C ILE A 4 -7.24 -25.14 31.34
N ASP A 5 -6.67 -24.21 32.11
CA ASP A 5 -7.28 -23.66 33.33
C ASP A 5 -8.64 -23.01 33.04
N ASP A 6 -9.55 -23.13 34.02
CA ASP A 6 -10.93 -22.59 33.87
C ASP A 6 -10.94 -21.09 33.56
N GLU A 7 -9.97 -20.31 34.05
CA GLU A 7 -9.77 -18.89 33.70
C GLU A 7 -9.47 -18.68 32.20
N GLN A 8 -8.71 -19.58 31.58
CA GLN A 8 -8.43 -19.50 30.14
C GLN A 8 -9.66 -19.88 29.30
N ARG A 9 -10.53 -20.70 29.84
CA ARG A 9 -11.78 -21.08 29.19
C ARG A 9 -12.80 -19.93 29.20
N GLU A 10 -12.96 -19.25 30.35
CA GLU A 10 -13.82 -18.07 30.47
C GLU A 10 -13.35 -16.91 29.58
N LEU A 11 -12.02 -16.69 29.47
CA LEU A 11 -11.42 -15.72 28.55
C LEU A 11 -11.69 -16.08 27.08
N GLN A 12 -11.65 -17.35 26.75
CA GLN A 12 -11.87 -17.84 25.41
C GLN A 12 -13.35 -17.77 24.99
N GLU A 13 -14.28 -18.02 25.91
CA GLU A 13 -15.71 -17.85 25.71
C GLU A 13 -16.09 -16.36 25.55
N HIS A 14 -15.50 -15.45 26.34
CA HIS A 14 -15.68 -14.01 26.19
C HIS A 14 -15.14 -13.47 24.86
N LEU A 15 -14.04 -14.03 24.35
CA LEU A 15 -13.47 -13.64 23.05
C LEU A 15 -14.34 -14.08 21.87
N VAL A 16 -15.11 -15.17 22.01
CA VAL A 16 -16.00 -15.67 20.94
C VAL A 16 -17.24 -14.80 20.78
N ASP A 17 -17.79 -14.31 21.89
CA ASP A 17 -18.97 -13.41 21.87
C ASP A 17 -18.64 -12.01 21.31
N ASP A 18 -17.38 -11.57 21.40
CA ASP A 18 -16.91 -10.27 20.89
C ASP A 18 -16.32 -10.35 19.46
N GLU A 19 -16.41 -11.50 18.76
CA GLU A 19 -15.86 -11.69 17.42
C GLU A 19 -16.25 -10.59 16.41
N PRO A 20 -17.50 -10.11 16.33
CA PRO A 20 -17.86 -9.00 15.45
C PRO A 20 -17.23 -7.69 15.87
N LEU A 21 -17.05 -7.43 17.16
CA LEU A 21 -16.39 -6.24 17.67
C LEU A 21 -14.88 -6.29 17.42
N LEU A 22 -14.25 -7.40 17.71
CA LEU A 22 -12.83 -7.65 17.42
C LEU A 22 -12.54 -7.55 15.92
N ALA A 23 -13.39 -8.09 15.06
CA ALA A 23 -13.26 -7.98 13.62
C ALA A 23 -13.33 -6.53 13.13
N GLN A 24 -14.11 -5.67 13.78
CA GLN A 24 -14.21 -4.25 13.47
C GLN A 24 -12.95 -3.50 13.93
N TRP A 25 -12.36 -3.87 15.06
CA TRP A 25 -11.22 -3.19 15.66
C TRP A 25 -9.87 -3.76 15.21
N THR A 26 -9.88 -4.93 14.55
CA THR A 26 -8.68 -5.53 14.01
C THR A 26 -8.11 -4.65 12.91
N PHE A 27 -6.86 -4.25 13.08
CA PHE A 27 -6.09 -3.57 12.05
C PHE A 27 -5.97 -4.47 10.82
N SER A 28 -6.51 -3.99 9.71
CA SER A 28 -6.42 -4.67 8.42
C SER A 28 -6.25 -3.63 7.32
N PRO A 29 -5.07 -3.53 6.72
CA PRO A 29 -4.83 -2.63 5.59
C PRO A 29 -5.80 -2.84 4.44
N GLU A 30 -6.26 -4.07 4.23
CA GLU A 30 -7.26 -4.43 3.21
C GLU A 30 -8.61 -3.75 3.46
N LYS A 31 -9.01 -3.62 4.73
CA LYS A 31 -10.23 -2.88 5.12
C LYS A 31 -10.06 -1.37 4.95
N GLY A 32 -8.82 -0.87 4.81
CA GLY A 32 -8.52 0.55 4.68
C GLY A 32 -8.55 1.31 6.00
N ASN A 33 -8.52 0.62 7.14
CA ASN A 33 -8.45 1.21 8.48
C ASN A 33 -7.01 1.44 8.97
N GLY A 34 -6.02 1.27 8.07
CA GLY A 34 -4.62 1.49 8.33
C GLY A 34 -4.03 2.62 7.49
N VAL A 35 -3.08 3.33 8.05
CA VAL A 35 -2.28 4.38 7.38
C VAL A 35 -0.82 4.00 7.45
N PHE A 36 -0.14 4.11 6.32
CA PHE A 36 1.31 3.99 6.23
C PHE A 36 1.92 5.38 6.31
N ALA A 37 2.91 5.56 7.18
CA ALA A 37 3.54 6.86 7.39
C ALA A 37 5.04 6.73 7.67
N ALA A 38 5.79 7.75 7.21
CA ALA A 38 7.17 7.99 7.60
C ALA A 38 7.20 9.32 8.37
N ALA A 39 7.34 9.26 9.69
CA ALA A 39 7.34 10.44 10.53
C ALA A 39 8.55 11.35 10.26
N LEU A 40 9.70 10.74 9.95
CA LEU A 40 10.94 11.48 9.65
C LEU A 40 10.80 12.33 8.39
N ASP A 41 10.10 11.81 7.37
CA ASP A 41 9.94 12.46 6.06
C ASP A 41 8.60 13.18 5.93
N CYS A 42 7.82 13.23 7.00
CA CYS A 42 6.54 13.95 7.10
C CYS A 42 5.51 13.57 6.03
N TRP A 43 5.41 12.30 5.65
CA TRP A 43 4.38 11.83 4.73
C TRP A 43 3.58 10.65 5.28
N GLY A 44 2.37 10.52 4.80
CA GLY A 44 1.50 9.39 5.11
C GLY A 44 0.45 9.18 4.04
N PHE A 45 0.01 7.94 3.88
CA PHE A 45 -1.05 7.60 2.93
C PHE A 45 -1.90 6.41 3.39
N GLY A 46 -3.15 6.43 2.95
CA GLY A 46 -4.03 5.27 3.00
C GLY A 46 -4.06 4.54 1.66
N ILE A 47 -4.24 3.23 1.70
CA ILE A 47 -4.30 2.36 0.51
C ILE A 47 -5.35 2.81 -0.51
N SER A 48 -6.47 3.35 -0.05
CA SER A 48 -7.59 3.73 -0.91
C SER A 48 -7.20 4.69 -2.03
N LYS A 49 -6.23 5.58 -1.79
CA LYS A 49 -5.72 6.52 -2.78
C LYS A 49 -5.01 5.79 -3.94
N PHE A 50 -4.09 4.91 -3.61
CA PHE A 50 -3.35 4.12 -4.61
C PHE A 50 -4.25 3.16 -5.37
N VAL A 51 -5.17 2.49 -4.67
CA VAL A 51 -6.19 1.65 -5.30
C VAL A 51 -7.01 2.44 -6.31
N GLY A 52 -7.39 3.69 -6.00
CA GLY A 52 -8.10 4.58 -6.92
C GLY A 52 -7.30 4.88 -8.18
N ILE A 53 -6.02 5.27 -8.02
CA ILE A 53 -5.11 5.60 -9.13
C ILE A 53 -4.90 4.38 -10.04
N TRP A 54 -4.59 3.23 -9.46
CA TRP A 54 -4.29 2.02 -10.21
C TRP A 54 -5.52 1.37 -10.83
N SER A 55 -6.68 1.44 -10.16
CA SER A 55 -7.96 1.01 -10.73
C SER A 55 -8.27 1.77 -12.03
N ALA A 56 -8.06 3.08 -12.04
CA ALA A 56 -8.25 3.89 -13.24
C ALA A 56 -7.23 3.54 -14.36
N LYS A 57 -5.97 3.31 -14.00
CA LYS A 57 -4.91 2.96 -14.97
C LYS A 57 -5.06 1.58 -15.59
N LEU A 58 -5.50 0.60 -14.80
CA LEU A 58 -5.60 -0.80 -15.20
C LEU A 58 -6.99 -1.19 -15.70
N GLY A 59 -8.01 -0.38 -15.45
CA GLY A 59 -9.40 -0.72 -15.73
C GLY A 59 -9.95 -1.85 -14.86
N VAL A 60 -9.38 -2.07 -13.68
CA VAL A 60 -9.75 -3.15 -12.75
C VAL A 60 -10.62 -2.60 -11.64
N ASN A 61 -11.57 -3.39 -11.15
CA ASN A 61 -12.44 -3.01 -10.04
C ASN A 61 -11.62 -2.75 -8.75
N LYS A 62 -11.92 -1.65 -8.05
CA LYS A 62 -11.25 -1.24 -6.81
C LYS A 62 -11.29 -2.30 -5.72
N SER A 63 -12.42 -3.00 -5.58
CA SER A 63 -12.57 -4.05 -4.55
C SER A 63 -11.65 -5.24 -4.82
N VAL A 64 -11.53 -5.64 -6.09
CA VAL A 64 -10.64 -6.71 -6.52
C VAL A 64 -9.18 -6.30 -6.28
N LEU A 65 -8.80 -5.10 -6.73
CA LEU A 65 -7.45 -4.59 -6.57
C LEU A 65 -7.06 -4.48 -5.09
N ARG A 66 -7.96 -3.99 -4.23
CA ARG A 66 -7.72 -3.87 -2.79
C ARG A 66 -7.43 -5.21 -2.12
N LYS A 67 -8.10 -6.29 -2.54
CA LYS A 67 -7.89 -7.62 -2.00
C LYS A 67 -6.53 -8.19 -2.39
N PHE A 68 -6.15 -8.06 -3.67
CA PHE A 68 -4.92 -8.68 -4.18
C PHE A 68 -3.65 -7.86 -3.97
N ILE A 69 -3.75 -6.58 -3.60
CA ILE A 69 -2.57 -5.70 -3.45
C ILE A 69 -1.66 -6.14 -2.31
N PHE A 70 -2.21 -6.81 -1.29
CA PHE A 70 -1.47 -7.35 -0.14
C PHE A 70 -1.11 -8.83 -0.28
N ASP A 71 -1.72 -9.51 -1.26
CA ASP A 71 -1.43 -10.90 -1.54
C ASP A 71 -0.15 -11.04 -2.38
N ASP A 72 0.40 -12.24 -2.41
CA ASP A 72 1.56 -12.59 -3.23
C ASP A 72 1.23 -12.69 -4.72
N TYR A 73 0.68 -11.61 -5.27
CA TYR A 73 0.37 -11.48 -6.69
C TYR A 73 1.12 -10.32 -7.33
N ALA A 74 1.47 -10.51 -8.59
CA ALA A 74 2.02 -9.48 -9.46
C ALA A 74 1.14 -9.33 -10.71
N ILE A 75 1.23 -8.17 -11.35
CA ILE A 75 0.64 -7.98 -12.66
C ILE A 75 1.74 -8.16 -13.71
N ASN A 76 1.53 -9.10 -14.62
CA ASN A 76 2.40 -9.23 -15.77
C ASN A 76 2.20 -8.02 -16.70
N PRO A 77 3.24 -7.22 -16.97
CA PRO A 77 3.10 -5.99 -17.74
C PRO A 77 2.68 -6.23 -19.20
N ALA A 78 3.05 -7.37 -19.78
CA ALA A 78 2.73 -7.70 -21.16
C ALA A 78 1.28 -8.19 -21.35
N THR A 79 0.80 -9.03 -20.43
CA THR A 79 -0.52 -9.67 -20.54
C THR A 79 -1.59 -9.01 -19.70
N LYS A 80 -1.20 -8.10 -18.78
CA LYS A 80 -2.05 -7.46 -17.76
C LYS A 80 -2.83 -8.47 -16.88
N LYS A 81 -2.35 -9.71 -16.80
CA LYS A 81 -2.96 -10.76 -15.98
C LYS A 81 -2.27 -10.83 -14.62
N LEU A 82 -3.06 -11.21 -13.60
CA LEU A 82 -2.55 -11.53 -12.28
C LEU A 82 -1.77 -12.83 -12.33
N VAL A 83 -0.55 -12.81 -11.82
CA VAL A 83 0.34 -13.97 -11.70
C VAL A 83 0.76 -14.08 -10.24
N LYS A 84 0.73 -15.28 -9.69
CA LYS A 84 1.20 -15.51 -8.32
C LYS A 84 2.71 -15.31 -8.25
N CYS A 85 3.15 -14.50 -7.30
CA CYS A 85 4.58 -14.33 -7.02
C CYS A 85 5.08 -15.59 -6.33
N ASN A 86 5.89 -16.36 -7.03
CA ASN A 86 6.61 -17.47 -6.45
C ASN A 86 8.11 -17.10 -6.47
N ALA A 87 8.63 -16.70 -5.32
CA ALA A 87 10.02 -16.27 -5.20
C ALA A 87 11.02 -17.37 -5.60
N ALA A 88 10.61 -18.65 -5.47
CA ALA A 88 11.43 -19.78 -5.88
C ALA A 88 11.51 -19.94 -7.41
N GLU A 89 10.44 -19.62 -8.14
CA GLU A 89 10.39 -19.78 -9.59
C GLU A 89 10.78 -18.49 -10.34
N ASN A 90 10.41 -17.33 -9.78
CA ASN A 90 10.63 -16.02 -10.41
C ASN A 90 11.10 -14.96 -9.38
N PRO A 91 12.40 -14.96 -9.01
CA PRO A 91 12.92 -14.03 -7.99
C PRO A 91 12.82 -12.54 -8.39
N ASN A 92 12.63 -12.24 -9.67
CA ASN A 92 12.52 -10.88 -10.18
C ASN A 92 11.08 -10.34 -10.22
N VAL A 93 10.09 -11.15 -9.87
CA VAL A 93 8.68 -10.71 -9.87
C VAL A 93 8.35 -10.15 -8.49
N LYS A 94 8.18 -8.84 -8.42
CA LYS A 94 7.81 -8.12 -7.19
C LYS A 94 6.29 -8.17 -6.96
N PRO A 95 5.83 -8.32 -5.69
CA PRO A 95 4.41 -8.20 -5.34
C PRO A 95 3.81 -6.86 -5.77
N MET A 96 2.48 -6.85 -5.94
CA MET A 96 1.75 -5.64 -6.35
C MET A 96 1.95 -4.48 -5.36
N PHE A 97 2.00 -4.74 -4.07
CA PHE A 97 2.27 -3.71 -3.07
C PHE A 97 3.61 -3.01 -3.32
N ALA A 98 4.65 -3.77 -3.63
CA ALA A 98 5.97 -3.21 -3.93
C ALA A 98 5.95 -2.39 -5.22
N THR A 99 5.39 -2.92 -6.31
CA THR A 99 5.44 -2.26 -7.62
C THR A 99 4.49 -1.08 -7.74
N MET A 100 3.32 -1.12 -7.08
CA MET A 100 2.28 -0.10 -7.22
C MET A 100 2.39 1.02 -6.19
N ILE A 101 2.99 0.75 -5.04
CA ILE A 101 3.05 1.69 -3.92
C ILE A 101 4.49 2.05 -3.57
N LEU A 102 5.33 1.06 -3.24
CA LEU A 102 6.68 1.34 -2.77
C LEU A 102 7.59 1.87 -3.89
N ASP A 103 7.59 1.26 -5.07
CA ASP A 103 8.44 1.70 -6.18
C ASP A 103 8.19 3.17 -6.58
N PRO A 104 6.93 3.67 -6.71
CA PRO A 104 6.68 5.09 -6.92
C PRO A 104 7.21 6.01 -5.81
N ILE A 105 7.10 5.58 -4.55
CA ILE A 105 7.63 6.34 -3.41
C ILE A 105 9.16 6.38 -3.48
N TRP A 106 9.81 5.24 -3.68
CA TRP A 106 11.28 5.18 -3.79
C TRP A 106 11.82 5.96 -4.98
N GLN A 107 11.13 5.91 -6.13
CA GLN A 107 11.48 6.73 -7.28
C GLN A 107 11.37 8.23 -6.98
N MET A 108 10.39 8.63 -6.15
CA MET A 108 10.28 10.00 -5.71
C MET A 108 11.47 10.41 -4.84
N TYR A 109 11.88 9.56 -3.89
CA TYR A 109 13.09 9.79 -3.09
C TYR A 109 14.33 9.95 -3.96
N ASP A 110 14.51 9.08 -4.95
CA ASP A 110 15.66 9.15 -5.88
C ASP A 110 15.68 10.49 -6.62
N VAL A 111 14.54 10.92 -7.15
CA VAL A 111 14.45 12.19 -7.89
C VAL A 111 14.65 13.41 -6.98
N CYS A 112 14.13 13.39 -5.77
CA CYS A 112 14.26 14.51 -4.84
C CYS A 112 15.66 14.62 -4.23
N ILE A 113 16.23 13.48 -3.81
CA ILE A 113 17.51 13.47 -3.05
C ILE A 113 18.72 13.40 -3.98
N HIS A 114 18.70 12.48 -4.96
CA HIS A 114 19.87 12.24 -5.79
C HIS A 114 19.89 13.07 -7.07
N GLN A 115 18.76 13.20 -7.75
CA GLN A 115 18.68 13.93 -9.00
C GLN A 115 18.43 15.44 -8.80
N GLN A 116 17.88 15.82 -7.66
CA GLN A 116 17.52 17.22 -7.29
C GLN A 116 16.77 17.95 -8.41
N ASN A 117 15.81 17.26 -9.03
CA ASN A 117 15.05 17.78 -10.16
C ASN A 117 13.58 18.01 -9.76
N PRO A 118 13.22 19.26 -9.38
CA PRO A 118 11.90 19.58 -8.88
C PRO A 118 10.79 19.42 -9.92
N GLU A 119 11.07 19.72 -11.19
CA GLU A 119 10.08 19.55 -12.25
C GLU A 119 9.73 18.08 -12.50
N LYS A 120 10.74 17.21 -12.49
CA LYS A 120 10.55 15.77 -12.62
C LYS A 120 9.80 15.22 -11.42
N ALA A 121 10.15 15.67 -10.21
CA ALA A 121 9.47 15.31 -8.97
C ALA A 121 7.98 15.69 -9.02
N ALA A 122 7.64 16.90 -9.45
CA ALA A 122 6.25 17.36 -9.58
C ALA A 122 5.45 16.50 -10.58
N LYS A 123 6.03 16.20 -11.75
CA LYS A 123 5.38 15.33 -12.74
C LYS A 123 5.15 13.91 -12.22
N MET A 124 6.10 13.39 -11.46
CA MET A 124 5.98 12.06 -10.84
C MET A 124 4.97 12.05 -9.70
N ALA A 125 4.93 13.09 -8.87
CA ALA A 125 3.93 13.26 -7.81
C ALA A 125 2.51 13.25 -8.38
N ALA A 126 2.27 14.02 -9.44
CA ALA A 126 0.97 14.08 -10.09
C ALA A 126 0.55 12.74 -10.69
N ARG A 127 1.46 12.05 -11.40
CA ARG A 127 1.16 10.79 -12.09
C ARG A 127 1.15 9.55 -11.21
N GLY A 128 2.08 9.48 -10.26
CA GLY A 128 2.32 8.30 -9.42
C GLY A 128 1.58 8.34 -8.09
N LEU A 129 1.56 9.51 -7.46
CA LEU A 129 1.01 9.69 -6.12
C LEU A 129 -0.34 10.44 -6.13
N GLY A 130 -0.77 10.98 -7.28
CA GLY A 130 -1.99 11.78 -7.40
C GLY A 130 -1.95 13.04 -6.52
N VAL A 131 -0.79 13.67 -6.40
CA VAL A 131 -0.56 14.90 -5.66
C VAL A 131 -0.27 16.01 -6.66
N GLU A 132 -1.07 17.07 -6.64
CA GLU A 132 -0.80 18.27 -7.44
C GLU A 132 0.22 19.14 -6.72
N VAL A 133 1.30 19.45 -7.41
CA VAL A 133 2.35 20.35 -6.93
C VAL A 133 2.13 21.70 -7.58
N THR A 134 1.87 22.73 -6.78
CA THR A 134 1.67 24.09 -7.27
C THR A 134 3.02 24.73 -7.67
N GLU A 135 3.00 25.64 -8.64
CA GLU A 135 4.19 26.37 -9.08
C GLU A 135 4.87 27.13 -7.93
N GLN A 136 4.09 27.61 -6.96
CA GLN A 136 4.62 28.28 -5.77
C GLN A 136 5.53 27.36 -4.92
N LEU A 137 5.14 26.09 -4.77
CA LEU A 137 5.97 25.08 -4.07
C LEU A 137 7.24 24.79 -4.84
N LEU A 138 7.18 24.74 -6.18
CA LEU A 138 8.36 24.53 -7.02
C LEU A 138 9.36 25.68 -6.90
N MET A 139 8.88 26.93 -6.83
CA MET A 139 9.75 28.10 -6.65
C MET A 139 10.43 28.13 -5.29
N GLN A 140 9.76 27.68 -4.22
CA GLN A 140 10.36 27.58 -2.89
C GLN A 140 11.46 26.53 -2.78
N CYS A 141 11.41 25.47 -3.59
CA CYS A 141 12.45 24.43 -3.62
C CYS A 141 13.71 24.86 -4.38
N ASN A 142 13.63 25.93 -5.19
CA ASN A 142 14.74 26.42 -6.02
C ASN A 142 15.45 27.65 -5.40
N ALA A 143 15.02 28.11 -4.24
CA ALA A 143 15.61 29.21 -3.47
C ALA A 143 16.55 28.72 -2.38
#